data_6c7af14e5719d69c8feda88d9ae2af67
#
_entry.id   6c7af14e5719d69c8feda88d9ae2af67
#
_cell.length_a   1.000
_cell.length_b   1.000
_cell.length_c   1.000
_cell.angle_alpha   90.00
_cell.angle_beta   90.00
_cell.angle_gamma   90.00
#
_symmetry.space_group_name_H-M   'P 1'
#
loop_
_entity.id
_entity.type
_entity.pdbx_description
1 polymer ?
#
loop_
_entity_poly.entity_id
_entity_poly.type
_entity_poly.pdbx_seq_one_letter_code
_entity_poly.pdbx_strand_id
1 'polypeptide(L)'
;MKNLQFSFLFLLLLLPGLVAQAQSNKKSSGGGGSSNSGYNTGIGLRGGGYSSGLTIKHFLSGKNGVAIEGLLTTEYKARGGRLTVLGEKHIGIPDAKGLQFYYGAGFHAGAYQGRYYFADDRYYYKGRKGDIYLVRGDYRYDDATYIAFGADLILGLEYKLQDLPFVVGVDYKPYFDVFNGYTGFYNDAAVSLRFTF
;
A
#
# COMPACT_ATOMS: atom_id res chain seq x y z
N MET A 1 -24.54 -4.47 12.28
CA MET A 1 -23.64 -5.06 11.29
C MET A 1 -24.17 -5.08 9.86
N LYS A 2 -25.39 -4.63 9.56
CA LYS A 2 -25.97 -4.60 8.20
C LYS A 2 -25.65 -3.34 7.37
N ASN A 3 -25.19 -2.27 8.01
CA ASN A 3 -25.03 -0.97 7.34
C ASN A 3 -23.65 -0.76 6.68
N LEU A 4 -22.67 -1.62 6.96
CA LEU A 4 -21.33 -1.48 6.40
C LEU A 4 -21.23 -2.04 4.97
N GLN A 5 -22.07 -3.02 4.62
CA GLN A 5 -22.09 -3.61 3.29
C GLN A 5 -22.68 -2.68 2.22
N PHE A 6 -23.60 -1.80 2.61
CA PHE A 6 -24.21 -0.85 1.66
C PHE A 6 -23.27 0.30 1.28
N SER A 7 -22.41 0.75 2.19
CA SER A 7 -21.44 1.82 1.90
C SER A 7 -20.35 1.38 0.93
N PHE A 8 -19.98 0.12 0.93
CA PHE A 8 -18.96 -0.41 0.03
C PHE A 8 -19.48 -0.54 -1.41
N LEU A 9 -20.76 -0.88 -1.56
CA LEU A 9 -21.40 -1.00 -2.86
C LEU A 9 -21.61 0.38 -3.54
N PHE A 10 -21.84 1.42 -2.74
CA PHE A 10 -22.05 2.78 -3.27
C PHE A 10 -20.74 3.42 -3.77
N LEU A 11 -19.62 3.08 -3.16
CA LEU A 11 -18.30 3.56 -3.60
C LEU A 11 -17.88 2.92 -4.94
N LEU A 12 -18.30 1.69 -5.20
CA LEU A 12 -18.02 0.98 -6.46
C LEU A 12 -18.82 1.53 -7.65
N LEU A 13 -19.96 2.15 -7.41
CA LEU A 13 -20.85 2.72 -8.44
C LEU A 13 -20.45 4.12 -8.90
N LEU A 14 -19.56 4.82 -8.16
CA LEU A 14 -19.06 6.15 -8.55
C LEU A 14 -17.85 6.10 -9.51
N LEU A 15 -17.27 4.93 -9.73
CA LEU A 15 -16.13 4.75 -10.63
C LEU A 15 -16.42 4.94 -12.14
N PRO A 16 -17.64 4.68 -12.68
CA PRO A 16 -17.90 4.86 -14.12
C PRO A 16 -17.86 6.32 -14.59
N GLY A 17 -18.15 7.27 -13.71
CA GLY A 17 -18.20 8.70 -14.08
C GLY A 17 -16.82 9.32 -14.32
N LEU A 18 -15.77 8.79 -13.75
CA LEU A 18 -14.40 9.28 -13.92
C LEU A 18 -13.71 8.72 -15.18
N VAL A 19 -14.20 7.59 -15.70
CA VAL A 19 -13.61 6.93 -16.87
C VAL A 19 -13.94 7.70 -18.17
N ALA A 20 -15.08 8.38 -18.23
CA ALA A 20 -15.52 9.08 -19.44
C ALA A 20 -14.69 10.34 -19.76
N GLN A 21 -14.04 10.95 -18.78
CA GLN A 21 -13.21 12.15 -19.02
C GLN A 21 -11.75 11.83 -19.36
N ALA A 22 -11.26 10.64 -19.03
CA ALA A 22 -9.88 10.23 -19.28
C ALA A 22 -9.60 9.90 -20.77
N GLN A 23 -10.62 9.64 -21.58
CA GLN A 23 -10.47 9.27 -22.99
C GLN A 23 -10.42 10.46 -23.98
N SER A 24 -10.70 11.68 -23.53
CA SER A 24 -10.86 12.82 -24.43
C SER A 24 -9.58 13.61 -24.76
N ASN A 25 -8.43 13.33 -24.16
CA ASN A 25 -7.20 14.09 -24.41
C ASN A 25 -6.02 13.23 -24.89
N LYS A 26 -6.19 12.62 -26.05
CA LYS A 26 -5.05 12.11 -26.83
C LYS A 26 -4.61 13.15 -27.86
N LYS A 27 -3.93 14.19 -27.42
CA LYS A 27 -3.07 15.01 -28.30
C LYS A 27 -1.67 14.98 -27.72
N SER A 28 -0.79 14.30 -28.46
CA SER A 28 0.65 14.32 -28.26
C SER A 28 1.16 15.75 -28.46
N SER A 29 1.77 16.31 -27.45
CA SER A 29 2.74 17.37 -27.64
C SER A 29 4.00 16.98 -26.87
N GLY A 30 5.12 17.00 -27.56
CA GLY A 30 6.40 16.52 -27.13
C GLY A 30 7.02 17.30 -25.99
N GLY A 31 7.96 16.63 -25.31
CA GLY A 31 8.96 17.25 -24.45
C GLY A 31 8.67 17.10 -22.95
N GLY A 32 8.76 15.92 -22.43
CA GLY A 32 8.84 15.66 -20.99
C GLY A 32 9.25 14.20 -20.82
N GLY A 33 10.30 13.95 -20.08
CA GLY A 33 10.90 12.63 -19.91
C GLY A 33 9.83 11.56 -19.67
N SER A 34 9.70 10.67 -20.63
CA SER A 34 8.81 9.53 -20.55
C SER A 34 9.15 8.75 -19.29
N SER A 35 8.22 8.71 -18.34
CA SER A 35 8.28 7.68 -17.32
C SER A 35 8.23 6.34 -18.06
N ASN A 36 9.21 5.48 -17.87
CA ASN A 36 9.28 4.17 -18.49
C ASN A 36 8.09 3.26 -18.09
N SER A 37 7.20 3.77 -17.25
CA SER A 37 6.05 3.08 -16.67
C SER A 37 4.89 2.85 -17.66
N GLY A 38 4.78 3.66 -18.71
CA GLY A 38 3.66 3.60 -19.64
C GLY A 38 2.33 4.13 -19.08
N TYR A 39 2.34 4.78 -17.92
CA TYR A 39 1.20 5.46 -17.31
C TYR A 39 1.68 6.57 -16.37
N ASN A 40 0.80 7.51 -16.02
CA ASN A 40 1.12 8.60 -15.08
C ASN A 40 0.56 8.36 -13.69
N THR A 41 -0.68 7.92 -13.61
CA THR A 41 -1.36 7.69 -12.33
C THR A 41 -2.03 6.33 -12.35
N GLY A 42 -1.96 5.63 -11.23
CA GLY A 42 -2.67 4.38 -11.01
C GLY A 42 -3.39 4.41 -9.67
N ILE A 43 -4.65 3.97 -9.64
CA ILE A 43 -5.45 3.81 -8.43
C ILE A 43 -5.99 2.39 -8.36
N GLY A 44 -5.98 1.78 -7.19
CA GLY A 44 -6.42 0.39 -7.08
C GLY A 44 -6.44 -0.17 -5.68
N LEU A 45 -6.37 -1.49 -5.64
CA LEU A 45 -6.38 -2.27 -4.41
C LEU A 45 -5.01 -2.92 -4.18
N ARG A 46 -4.65 -3.03 -2.93
CA ARG A 46 -3.49 -3.76 -2.45
C ARG A 46 -3.95 -4.77 -1.40
N GLY A 47 -3.55 -6.02 -1.55
CA GLY A 47 -3.85 -7.10 -0.60
C GLY A 47 -2.59 -7.88 -0.26
N GLY A 48 -2.28 -7.96 1.01
CA GLY A 48 -1.11 -8.65 1.53
C GLY A 48 -1.45 -9.70 2.57
N GLY A 49 -0.42 -10.34 3.10
CA GLY A 49 -0.56 -11.29 4.19
C GLY A 49 -0.95 -10.66 5.52
N TYR A 50 -0.74 -9.37 5.67
CA TYR A 50 -0.93 -8.63 6.91
C TYR A 50 -1.99 -7.55 6.82
N SER A 51 -2.02 -6.84 5.71
CA SER A 51 -2.91 -5.70 5.50
C SER A 51 -3.50 -5.69 4.10
N SER A 52 -4.62 -5.00 3.96
CA SER A 52 -5.24 -4.73 2.67
C SER A 52 -5.81 -3.32 2.63
N GLY A 53 -5.99 -2.77 1.44
CA GLY A 53 -6.54 -1.45 1.29
C GLY A 53 -6.43 -0.86 -0.10
N LEU A 54 -6.46 0.46 -0.14
CA LEU A 54 -6.35 1.25 -1.36
C LEU A 54 -4.91 1.66 -1.62
N THR A 55 -4.56 1.76 -2.89
CA THR A 55 -3.28 2.30 -3.36
C THR A 55 -3.53 3.35 -4.42
N ILE A 56 -2.78 4.45 -4.36
CA ILE A 56 -2.68 5.45 -5.42
C ILE A 56 -1.20 5.72 -5.67
N LYS A 57 -0.77 5.60 -6.91
CA LYS A 57 0.61 5.84 -7.34
C LYS A 57 0.63 6.88 -8.45
N HIS A 58 1.50 7.88 -8.33
CA HIS A 58 1.66 8.95 -9.30
C HIS A 58 3.13 9.16 -9.66
N PHE A 59 3.45 9.12 -10.95
CA PHE A 59 4.79 9.39 -11.46
C PHE A 59 5.03 10.87 -11.62
N LEU A 60 6.13 11.37 -11.06
CA LEU A 60 6.50 12.77 -11.13
C LEU A 60 7.03 13.13 -12.52
N SER A 61 6.43 14.15 -13.12
CA SER A 61 6.86 14.66 -14.43
C SER A 61 8.32 15.14 -14.39
N GLY A 62 9.08 14.82 -15.44
CA GLY A 62 10.48 15.24 -15.57
C GLY A 62 11.48 14.49 -14.69
N LYS A 63 11.04 13.52 -13.89
CA LYS A 63 11.90 12.66 -13.08
C LYS A 63 11.75 11.21 -13.54
N ASN A 64 12.72 10.73 -14.30
CA ASN A 64 12.70 9.38 -14.86
C ASN A 64 12.39 8.31 -13.80
N GLY A 65 11.19 7.73 -13.86
CA GLY A 65 10.77 6.65 -13.01
C GLY A 65 10.68 6.97 -11.51
N VAL A 66 10.51 8.24 -11.11
CA VAL A 66 10.22 8.60 -9.72
C VAL A 66 8.72 8.71 -9.54
N ALA A 67 8.19 8.02 -8.53
CA ALA A 67 6.78 8.04 -8.19
C ALA A 67 6.56 8.34 -6.70
N ILE A 68 5.38 8.84 -6.39
CA ILE A 68 4.84 8.89 -5.03
C ILE A 68 3.69 7.90 -4.95
N GLU A 69 3.71 7.04 -3.96
CA GLU A 69 2.62 6.12 -3.66
C GLU A 69 1.99 6.42 -2.30
N GLY A 70 0.67 6.53 -2.29
CA GLY A 70 -0.14 6.59 -1.07
C GLY A 70 -0.86 5.27 -0.86
N LEU A 71 -0.78 4.73 0.35
CA LEU A 71 -1.49 3.52 0.76
C LEU A 71 -2.43 3.84 1.91
N LEU A 72 -3.69 3.48 1.79
CA LEU A 72 -4.65 3.48 2.89
C LEU A 72 -5.04 2.04 3.19
N THR A 73 -4.49 1.49 4.26
CA THR A 73 -4.63 0.07 4.58
C THR A 73 -5.26 -0.15 5.94
N THR A 74 -5.89 -1.31 6.10
CA THR A 74 -6.35 -1.85 7.37
C THR A 74 -5.68 -3.20 7.63
N GLU A 75 -5.41 -3.51 8.87
CA GLU A 75 -4.83 -4.78 9.28
C GLU A 75 -5.93 -5.80 9.59
N TYR A 76 -5.71 -7.08 9.31
CA TYR A 76 -6.73 -8.11 9.53
C TYR A 76 -7.05 -8.38 11.00
N LYS A 77 -6.10 -8.12 11.90
CA LYS A 77 -6.20 -8.41 13.33
C LYS A 77 -6.42 -7.17 14.20
N ALA A 78 -6.61 -6.00 13.59
CA ALA A 78 -6.81 -4.76 14.33
C ALA A 78 -7.93 -3.93 13.69
N ARG A 79 -8.71 -3.25 14.53
CA ARG A 79 -9.67 -2.25 14.06
C ARG A 79 -8.93 -0.94 13.88
N GLY A 80 -8.92 -0.41 12.68
CA GLY A 80 -8.24 0.84 12.41
C GLY A 80 -7.71 0.92 11.00
N GLY A 81 -6.90 1.94 10.76
CA GLY A 81 -6.31 2.16 9.46
C GLY A 81 -4.95 2.82 9.55
N ARG A 82 -4.19 2.65 8.50
CA ARG A 82 -2.86 3.22 8.32
C ARG A 82 -2.79 3.95 7.00
N LEU A 83 -2.29 5.17 7.03
CA LEU A 83 -1.89 5.92 5.86
C LEU A 83 -0.37 5.82 5.73
N THR A 84 0.11 5.36 4.58
CA THR A 84 1.54 5.32 4.24
C THR A 84 1.79 6.19 3.02
N VAL A 85 2.86 6.95 3.00
CA VAL A 85 3.33 7.72 1.85
C VAL A 85 4.76 7.28 1.54
N LEU A 86 4.98 6.84 0.30
CA LEU A 86 6.25 6.31 -0.19
C LEU A 86 6.75 7.16 -1.36
N GLY A 87 8.04 7.43 -1.38
CA GLY A 87 8.77 7.89 -2.54
C GLY A 87 9.48 6.71 -3.19
N GLU A 88 9.26 6.47 -4.47
CA GLU A 88 9.74 5.28 -5.17
C GLU A 88 10.56 5.62 -6.40
N LYS A 89 11.51 4.75 -6.70
CA LYS A 89 12.27 4.75 -7.95
C LYS A 89 11.97 3.49 -8.72
N HIS A 90 11.48 3.67 -9.96
CA HIS A 90 11.17 2.61 -10.90
C HIS A 90 12.26 2.49 -11.96
N ILE A 91 12.61 1.25 -12.29
CA ILE A 91 13.62 0.89 -13.28
C ILE A 91 13.00 -0.14 -14.20
N GLY A 92 12.90 0.20 -15.50
CA GLY A 92 12.42 -0.74 -16.51
C GLY A 92 13.39 -1.90 -16.66
N ILE A 93 12.84 -3.10 -16.76
CA ILE A 93 13.66 -4.30 -17.01
C ILE A 93 13.87 -4.40 -18.54
N PRO A 94 15.13 -4.35 -19.02
CA PRO A 94 15.43 -4.61 -20.42
C PRO A 94 14.81 -5.96 -20.83
N ASP A 95 14.43 -6.12 -22.06
CA ASP A 95 13.87 -7.36 -22.63
C ASP A 95 12.49 -7.79 -22.08
N ALA A 96 11.95 -7.13 -21.04
CA ALA A 96 10.63 -7.40 -20.48
C ALA A 96 9.74 -6.15 -20.57
N LYS A 97 9.17 -5.89 -21.74
CA LYS A 97 8.36 -4.71 -22.00
C LYS A 97 7.17 -4.64 -21.05
N GLY A 98 7.06 -3.51 -20.33
CA GLY A 98 6.00 -3.28 -19.33
C GLY A 98 6.34 -3.76 -17.92
N LEU A 99 7.43 -4.52 -17.74
CA LEU A 99 7.90 -4.96 -16.43
C LEU A 99 8.89 -3.94 -15.84
N GLN A 100 8.69 -3.59 -14.59
CA GLN A 100 9.54 -2.67 -13.84
C GLN A 100 9.86 -3.24 -12.46
N PHE A 101 11.08 -3.05 -12.04
CA PHE A 101 11.49 -3.17 -10.65
C PHE A 101 11.36 -1.80 -9.98
N TYR A 102 10.92 -1.76 -8.74
CA TYR A 102 10.92 -0.54 -7.97
C TYR A 102 11.37 -0.76 -6.52
N TYR A 103 11.91 0.30 -5.95
CA TYR A 103 12.27 0.39 -4.55
C TYR A 103 12.02 1.79 -4.03
N GLY A 104 11.83 1.91 -2.75
CA GLY A 104 11.53 3.20 -2.16
C GLY A 104 11.56 3.20 -0.65
N ALA A 105 11.27 4.37 -0.11
CA ALA A 105 11.14 4.59 1.32
C ALA A 105 10.05 5.61 1.60
N GLY A 106 9.53 5.59 2.82
CA GLY A 106 8.52 6.53 3.24
C GLY A 106 8.19 6.45 4.72
N PHE A 107 7.02 6.97 5.04
CA PHE A 107 6.53 7.06 6.41
C PHE A 107 5.06 6.67 6.46
N HIS A 108 4.66 6.18 7.63
CA HIS A 108 3.25 5.90 7.89
C HIS A 108 2.80 6.49 9.21
N ALA A 109 1.49 6.71 9.29
CA ALA A 109 0.76 6.98 10.53
C ALA A 109 -0.54 6.19 10.52
N GLY A 110 -0.93 5.68 11.68
CA GLY A 110 -2.14 4.89 11.83
C GLY A 110 -2.75 5.01 13.21
N ALA A 111 -4.03 4.64 13.28
CA ALA A 111 -4.75 4.54 14.53
C ALA A 111 -5.44 3.18 14.59
N TYR A 112 -5.27 2.47 15.69
CA TYR A 112 -5.74 1.11 15.87
C TYR A 112 -6.44 0.90 17.21
N GLN A 113 -7.49 0.08 17.21
CA GLN A 113 -8.16 -0.44 18.38
C GLN A 113 -8.04 -1.96 18.41
N GLY A 114 -7.91 -2.51 19.60
CA GLY A 114 -7.87 -3.96 19.76
C GLY A 114 -6.64 -4.65 19.20
N ARG A 115 -5.63 -3.89 18.80
CA ARG A 115 -4.30 -4.44 18.55
C ARG A 115 -3.76 -4.98 19.87
N TYR A 116 -3.22 -6.17 19.87
CA TYR A 116 -2.64 -6.77 21.07
C TYR A 116 -1.42 -5.99 21.51
N TYR A 117 -1.59 -5.11 22.48
CA TYR A 117 -0.51 -4.37 23.11
C TYR A 117 -0.17 -4.99 24.47
N PHE A 118 1.05 -4.86 24.82
CA PHE A 118 1.63 -5.50 25.99
C PHE A 118 2.03 -4.47 27.02
N ALA A 119 1.59 -4.70 28.23
CA ALA A 119 2.22 -4.15 29.41
C ALA A 119 3.31 -5.14 29.87
N ASP A 120 4.42 -4.63 30.18
CA ASP A 120 5.63 -5.00 30.91
C ASP A 120 6.29 -6.40 30.85
N ASP A 121 5.68 -7.50 30.50
CA ASP A 121 6.35 -8.80 30.43
C ASP A 121 6.14 -9.49 29.09
N ARG A 122 6.97 -9.14 28.12
CA ARG A 122 6.71 -9.44 26.72
C ARG A 122 7.64 -10.43 26.15
N TYR A 123 7.08 -11.45 25.57
CA TYR A 123 7.78 -12.31 24.68
C TYR A 123 7.10 -12.31 23.33
N TYR A 124 7.83 -11.86 22.31
CA TYR A 124 7.44 -12.05 20.94
C TYR A 124 7.82 -13.46 20.53
N TYR A 125 6.84 -14.23 20.19
CA TYR A 125 7.06 -15.54 19.61
C TYR A 125 6.86 -15.46 18.11
N LYS A 126 7.89 -15.80 17.35
CA LYS A 126 7.78 -15.92 15.90
C LYS A 126 7.31 -17.32 15.57
N GLY A 127 6.07 -17.48 15.14
CA GLY A 127 5.53 -18.75 14.70
C GLY A 127 6.21 -19.27 13.44
N ARG A 128 5.97 -20.54 13.16
CA ARG A 128 6.57 -21.26 12.03
C ARG A 128 6.29 -20.65 10.66
N LYS A 129 5.25 -19.83 10.54
CA LYS A 129 4.85 -19.10 9.33
C LYS A 129 5.30 -17.64 9.33
N GLY A 130 6.19 -17.25 10.23
CA GLY A 130 6.63 -15.86 10.33
C GLY A 130 5.67 -14.96 11.12
N ASP A 131 4.58 -15.50 11.61
CA ASP A 131 3.64 -14.77 12.46
C ASP A 131 4.30 -14.47 13.81
N ILE A 132 4.16 -13.25 14.25
CA ILE A 132 4.63 -12.84 15.57
C ILE A 132 3.47 -13.01 16.53
N TYR A 133 3.61 -13.95 17.45
CA TYR A 133 2.66 -14.18 18.53
C TYR A 133 3.21 -13.65 19.84
N LEU A 134 2.34 -13.14 20.63
CA LEU A 134 2.67 -12.91 22.00
C LEU A 134 2.41 -14.16 22.81
N VAL A 135 3.34 -14.50 23.66
CA VAL A 135 3.25 -15.74 24.45
C VAL A 135 2.92 -15.49 25.91
N ARG A 136 2.97 -14.29 26.44
CA ARG A 136 2.70 -14.08 27.86
C ARG A 136 1.98 -12.78 28.16
N GLY A 137 1.06 -12.86 29.09
CA GLY A 137 0.27 -11.77 29.62
C GLY A 137 -1.20 -11.95 29.32
N ASP A 138 -2.01 -11.49 30.22
CA ASP A 138 -3.45 -11.39 30.03
C ASP A 138 -3.73 -10.73 28.69
N TYR A 139 -4.45 -11.42 27.84
CA TYR A 139 -5.03 -10.85 26.63
C TYR A 139 -6.07 -9.79 27.07
N ARG A 140 -5.61 -8.63 27.40
CA ARG A 140 -6.51 -7.50 27.60
C ARG A 140 -6.88 -6.98 26.22
N TYR A 141 -8.07 -7.26 25.85
CA TYR A 141 -8.76 -6.55 24.79
C TYR A 141 -9.03 -5.15 25.35
N ASP A 142 -8.15 -4.22 25.03
CA ASP A 142 -8.32 -2.83 25.42
C ASP A 142 -9.06 -2.11 24.30
N ASP A 143 -10.17 -1.48 24.62
CA ASP A 143 -10.91 -0.62 23.68
C ASP A 143 -10.19 0.73 23.43
N ALA A 144 -9.02 0.94 24.01
CA ALA A 144 -8.22 2.13 23.79
C ALA A 144 -7.77 2.25 22.33
N THR A 145 -7.73 3.47 21.84
CA THR A 145 -7.17 3.79 20.51
C THR A 145 -5.69 4.11 20.66
N TYR A 146 -4.88 3.42 19.88
CA TYR A 146 -3.43 3.59 19.85
C TYR A 146 -3.01 4.24 18.54
N ILE A 147 -2.15 5.24 18.62
CA ILE A 147 -1.54 5.87 17.46
C ILE A 147 -0.20 5.20 17.20
N ALA A 148 0.00 4.79 15.97
CA ALA A 148 1.24 4.21 15.47
C ALA A 148 1.81 5.11 14.38
N PHE A 149 3.12 5.27 14.34
CA PHE A 149 3.83 5.96 13.27
C PHE A 149 5.19 5.31 13.05
N GLY A 150 5.70 5.41 11.84
CA GLY A 150 6.97 4.79 11.54
C GLY A 150 7.50 5.07 10.16
N ALA A 151 8.58 4.38 9.84
CA ALA A 151 9.26 4.45 8.56
C ALA A 151 9.14 3.14 7.80
N ASP A 152 8.98 3.24 6.49
CA ASP A 152 8.78 2.13 5.58
C ASP A 152 9.88 2.08 4.53
N LEU A 153 10.27 0.86 4.17
CA LEU A 153 10.97 0.58 2.93
C LEU A 153 10.05 -0.26 2.05
N ILE A 154 10.21 -0.14 0.74
CA ILE A 154 9.48 -0.97 -0.20
C ILE A 154 10.40 -1.41 -1.33
N LEU A 155 10.21 -2.63 -1.79
CA LEU A 155 10.78 -3.12 -3.04
C LEU A 155 9.78 -4.06 -3.71
N GLY A 156 9.72 -3.99 -5.03
CA GLY A 156 8.72 -4.76 -5.75
C GLY A 156 8.94 -4.81 -7.25
N LEU A 157 8.04 -5.53 -7.87
CA LEU A 157 7.90 -5.62 -9.32
C LEU A 157 6.50 -5.19 -9.71
N GLU A 158 6.38 -4.47 -10.80
CA GLU A 158 5.08 -4.19 -11.38
C GLU A 158 5.10 -4.43 -12.88
N TYR A 159 3.99 -4.92 -13.40
CA TYR A 159 3.78 -5.21 -14.81
C TYR A 159 2.59 -4.43 -15.35
N LYS A 160 2.85 -3.55 -16.31
CA LYS A 160 1.82 -2.83 -17.06
C LYS A 160 1.28 -3.72 -18.17
N LEU A 161 0.00 -4.07 -18.08
CA LEU A 161 -0.70 -4.81 -19.13
C LEU A 161 -0.78 -3.94 -20.39
N GLN A 162 -0.33 -4.47 -21.53
CA GLN A 162 -0.12 -3.65 -22.75
C GLN A 162 -1.43 -3.17 -23.36
N ASP A 163 -2.44 -4.03 -23.36
CA ASP A 163 -3.72 -3.76 -24.03
C ASP A 163 -4.83 -3.33 -23.06
N LEU A 164 -4.51 -3.29 -21.76
CA LEU A 164 -5.47 -2.97 -20.73
C LEU A 164 -4.97 -1.82 -19.86
N PRO A 165 -5.86 -0.96 -19.35
CA PRO A 165 -5.49 0.14 -18.47
C PRO A 165 -5.22 -0.35 -17.04
N PHE A 166 -4.48 -1.45 -16.87
CA PHE A 166 -4.18 -2.04 -15.58
C PHE A 166 -2.70 -2.31 -15.38
N VAL A 167 -2.29 -2.20 -14.14
CA VAL A 167 -0.97 -2.63 -13.64
C VAL A 167 -1.17 -3.63 -12.53
N VAL A 168 -0.44 -4.73 -12.59
CA VAL A 168 -0.32 -5.70 -11.49
C VAL A 168 1.03 -5.52 -10.84
N GLY A 169 1.08 -5.47 -9.53
CA GLY A 169 2.31 -5.34 -8.77
C GLY A 169 2.41 -6.39 -7.66
N VAL A 170 3.63 -6.75 -7.31
CA VAL A 170 3.96 -7.51 -6.11
C VAL A 170 5.05 -6.75 -5.37
N ASP A 171 4.90 -6.63 -4.06
CA ASP A 171 5.85 -5.89 -3.24
C ASP A 171 6.13 -6.57 -1.90
N TYR A 172 7.30 -6.24 -1.36
CA TYR A 172 7.72 -6.52 -0.01
C TYR A 172 8.03 -5.20 0.69
N LYS A 173 7.35 -4.96 1.80
CA LYS A 173 7.40 -3.71 2.55
C LYS A 173 7.78 -3.96 4.01
N PRO A 174 9.08 -3.98 4.35
CA PRO A 174 9.53 -3.93 5.73
C PRO A 174 9.32 -2.54 6.31
N TYR A 175 8.93 -2.46 7.57
CA TYR A 175 8.70 -1.19 8.24
C TYR A 175 9.04 -1.26 9.73
N PHE A 176 9.44 -0.11 10.24
CA PHE A 176 9.67 0.14 11.65
C PHE A 176 8.49 0.94 12.19
N ASP A 177 7.90 0.47 13.25
CA ASP A 177 6.70 1.04 13.85
C ASP A 177 6.97 1.48 15.28
N VAL A 178 6.52 2.66 15.64
CA VAL A 178 6.54 3.21 17.00
C VAL A 178 5.10 3.43 17.43
N PHE A 179 4.67 2.77 18.48
CA PHE A 179 3.33 2.93 19.01
C PHE A 179 3.36 2.86 20.53
N ASN A 180 2.68 3.80 21.16
CA ASN A 180 2.55 3.90 22.63
C ASN A 180 3.87 3.71 23.40
N GLY A 181 4.99 4.28 22.87
CA GLY A 181 6.32 4.14 23.45
C GLY A 181 7.07 2.84 23.14
N TYR A 182 6.47 1.95 22.36
CA TYR A 182 7.07 0.69 21.93
C TYR A 182 7.51 0.77 20.48
N THR A 183 8.59 0.08 20.18
CA THR A 183 9.14 -0.01 18.84
C THR A 183 9.10 -1.44 18.34
N GLY A 184 8.78 -1.63 17.08
CA GLY A 184 8.77 -2.94 16.45
C GLY A 184 9.22 -2.89 15.00
N PHE A 185 9.80 -3.98 14.53
CA PHE A 185 10.13 -4.17 13.14
C PHE A 185 9.23 -5.24 12.55
N TYR A 186 8.56 -4.91 11.46
CA TYR A 186 7.56 -5.74 10.80
C TYR A 186 7.81 -5.80 9.32
N ASN A 187 7.12 -6.69 8.64
CA ASN A 187 7.13 -6.78 7.19
C ASN A 187 5.75 -7.18 6.67
N ASP A 188 5.46 -6.74 5.46
CA ASP A 188 4.26 -7.10 4.71
C ASP A 188 4.64 -7.41 3.27
N ALA A 189 4.07 -8.46 2.72
CA ALA A 189 4.20 -8.79 1.32
C ALA A 189 2.81 -8.76 0.68
N ALA A 190 2.67 -8.11 -0.45
CA ALA A 190 1.37 -7.86 -1.03
C ALA A 190 1.35 -7.93 -2.56
N VAL A 191 0.15 -8.11 -3.07
CA VAL A 191 -0.17 -7.96 -4.49
C VAL A 191 -1.05 -6.73 -4.65
N SER A 192 -0.86 -5.99 -5.72
CA SER A 192 -1.68 -4.83 -6.07
C SER A 192 -2.21 -4.93 -7.49
N LEU A 193 -3.42 -4.41 -7.68
CA LEU A 193 -4.03 -4.21 -8.98
C LEU A 193 -4.47 -2.75 -9.07
N ARG A 194 -3.94 -1.99 -10.03
CA ARG A 194 -4.24 -0.57 -10.23
C ARG A 194 -4.80 -0.33 -11.62
N PHE A 195 -5.85 0.46 -11.70
CA PHE A 195 -6.31 1.07 -12.93
C PHE A 195 -5.45 2.30 -13.22
N THR A 196 -5.05 2.48 -14.48
CA THR A 196 -4.07 3.51 -14.89
C THR A 196 -4.61 4.48 -15.91
N PHE A 197 -4.20 5.73 -15.79
CA PHE A 197 -4.57 6.84 -16.69
C PHE A 197 -3.47 7.89 -16.75
#